data_d99ed22b5989be3fbe694439f22b7c97
#
_entry.id   d99ed22b5989be3fbe694439f22b7c97
#
_cell.length_a   1.000
_cell.length_b   1.000
_cell.length_c   1.000
_cell.angle_alpha   90.00
_cell.angle_beta   90.00
_cell.angle_gamma   90.00
#
_symmetry.space_group_name_H-M   'P 1'
#
loop_
_entity.id
_entity.type
_entity.pdbx_description
1 polymer ?
#
loop_
_entity_poly.entity_id
_entity_poly.type
_entity_poly.pdbx_seq_one_letter_code
_entity_poly.pdbx_strand_id
1 'polypeptide(L)'
;MRKMIDIDFGSTRYDELVELRYKILLEPLGLKFLDSHRVQEANYLHIGCIECLDDKLVGGLMLVPVDNDTIRMMQVAVDTKYQGEGIGRDLVRYAEKRARAAGYHK
;
A
#
# COMPACT_ATOMS: atom_id res chain seq x y z
N MET A 1 8.53 -15.34 7.84
CA MET A 1 7.22 -14.93 8.39
C MET A 1 6.89 -13.50 7.98
N ARG A 2 5.67 -13.27 7.58
CA ARG A 2 5.22 -11.95 7.12
C ARG A 2 4.09 -11.43 7.98
N LYS A 3 4.00 -10.09 8.08
CA LYS A 3 2.88 -9.47 8.78
C LYS A 3 2.36 -8.29 7.97
N MET A 4 1.06 -8.05 8.06
CA MET A 4 0.41 -6.89 7.49
C MET A 4 0.39 -5.79 8.53
N ILE A 5 0.67 -4.55 8.11
CA ILE A 5 0.70 -3.40 9.01
C ILE A 5 -0.05 -2.23 8.38
N ASP A 6 -0.58 -1.37 9.26
CA ASP A 6 -1.02 -0.05 8.86
C ASP A 6 0.21 0.86 8.83
N ILE A 7 0.29 1.72 7.84
CA ILE A 7 1.43 2.61 7.66
C ILE A 7 0.98 4.06 7.86
N ASP A 8 1.64 4.77 8.75
CA ASP A 8 1.33 6.18 8.98
C ASP A 8 1.97 7.05 7.90
N PHE A 9 1.19 8.02 7.43
CA PHE A 9 1.68 8.98 6.45
C PHE A 9 2.89 9.74 7.03
N GLY A 10 3.93 9.89 6.22
CA GLY A 10 5.14 10.59 6.62
C GLY A 10 6.12 9.78 7.47
N SER A 11 5.80 8.53 7.77
CA SER A 11 6.70 7.64 8.51
C SER A 11 7.79 7.08 7.60
N THR A 12 8.81 6.44 8.22
CA THR A 12 9.85 5.73 7.46
C THR A 12 9.24 4.64 6.59
N ARG A 13 8.26 3.91 7.11
CA ARG A 13 7.55 2.87 6.33
C ARG A 13 6.81 3.46 5.15
N TYR A 14 6.24 4.65 5.31
CA TYR A 14 5.60 5.34 4.20
C TYR A 14 6.61 5.65 3.09
N ASP A 15 7.80 6.12 3.44
CA ASP A 15 8.84 6.40 2.47
C ASP A 15 9.28 5.13 1.73
N GLU A 16 9.40 4.01 2.44
CA GLU A 16 9.68 2.72 1.83
C GLU A 16 8.57 2.30 0.86
N LEU A 17 7.31 2.53 1.22
CA LEU A 17 6.17 2.22 0.37
C LEU A 17 6.16 3.07 -0.91
N VAL A 18 6.44 4.36 -0.78
CA VAL A 18 6.53 5.26 -1.93
C VAL A 18 7.62 4.77 -2.90
N GLU A 19 8.77 4.40 -2.37
CA GLU A 19 9.89 3.91 -3.18
C GLU A 19 9.54 2.59 -3.88
N LEU A 20 8.89 1.68 -3.17
CA LEU A 20 8.43 0.42 -3.75
C LEU A 20 7.45 0.66 -4.89
N ARG A 21 6.47 1.53 -4.69
CA ARG A 21 5.49 1.87 -5.72
C ARG A 21 6.16 2.48 -6.94
N TYR A 22 7.15 3.34 -6.71
CA TYR A 22 7.89 3.93 -7.81
C TYR A 22 8.55 2.84 -8.67
N LYS A 23 9.27 1.93 -8.04
CA LYS A 23 9.98 0.86 -8.76
C LYS A 23 9.05 -0.06 -9.53
N ILE A 24 7.91 -0.41 -8.95
CA ILE A 24 7.03 -1.43 -9.51
C ILE A 24 6.03 -0.82 -10.50
N LEU A 25 5.49 0.36 -10.20
CA LEU A 25 4.36 0.91 -10.94
C LEU A 25 4.73 2.08 -11.85
N LEU A 26 5.70 2.90 -11.46
CA LEU A 26 6.01 4.13 -12.18
C LEU A 26 7.24 4.03 -13.06
N GLU A 27 8.33 3.50 -12.53
CA GLU A 27 9.60 3.40 -13.27
C GLU A 27 9.45 2.63 -14.58
N PRO A 28 8.76 1.45 -14.62
CA PRO A 28 8.57 0.72 -15.87
C PRO A 28 7.81 1.50 -16.95
N LEU A 29 7.02 2.51 -16.54
CA LEU A 29 6.24 3.36 -17.45
C LEU A 29 6.96 4.67 -17.76
N GLY A 30 8.13 4.90 -17.19
CA GLY A 30 8.86 6.15 -17.36
C GLY A 30 8.26 7.33 -16.61
N LEU A 31 7.40 7.07 -15.63
CA LEU A 31 6.72 8.10 -14.84
C LEU A 31 7.50 8.42 -13.58
N LYS A 32 7.26 9.61 -13.03
CA LYS A 32 7.88 10.06 -11.78
C LYS A 32 6.80 10.34 -10.74
N PHE A 33 7.16 10.10 -9.47
CA PHE A 33 6.28 10.42 -8.36
C PHE A 33 6.45 11.92 -8.02
N LEU A 34 5.34 12.66 -8.05
CA LEU A 34 5.36 14.10 -7.76
C LEU A 34 5.04 14.35 -6.29
N ASP A 35 5.69 15.35 -5.70
CA ASP A 35 5.45 15.73 -4.29
C ASP A 35 3.99 16.12 -4.05
N SER A 36 3.32 16.71 -5.03
CA SER A 36 1.91 17.06 -4.91
C SER A 36 1.02 15.84 -4.69
N HIS A 37 1.42 14.68 -5.24
CA HIS A 37 0.68 13.44 -5.01
C HIS A 37 0.81 12.99 -3.55
N ARG A 38 1.97 13.19 -2.94
CA ARG A 38 2.19 12.82 -1.54
C ARG A 38 1.28 13.61 -0.60
N VAL A 39 1.07 14.88 -0.88
CA VAL A 39 0.19 15.73 -0.04
C VAL A 39 -1.24 15.18 -0.03
N GLN A 40 -1.73 14.76 -1.19
CA GLN A 40 -3.07 14.16 -1.28
C GLN A 40 -3.17 12.87 -0.49
N GLU A 41 -2.09 12.10 -0.42
CA GLU A 41 -2.06 10.81 0.25
C GLU A 41 -2.14 10.89 1.77
N ALA A 42 -2.00 12.07 2.35
CA ALA A 42 -2.13 12.26 3.80
C ALA A 42 -3.51 11.83 4.32
N ASN A 43 -4.53 11.89 3.47
CA ASN A 43 -5.91 11.54 3.85
C ASN A 43 -6.29 10.10 3.52
N TYR A 44 -5.35 9.31 3.01
CA TYR A 44 -5.60 7.93 2.60
C TYR A 44 -5.06 6.96 3.65
N LEU A 45 -5.60 5.75 3.65
CA LEU A 45 -5.07 4.67 4.48
C LEU A 45 -3.99 3.93 3.70
N HIS A 46 -2.87 3.69 4.34
CA HIS A 46 -1.74 2.99 3.72
C HIS A 46 -1.49 1.68 4.45
N ILE A 47 -1.28 0.62 3.70
CA ILE A 47 -1.12 -0.73 4.24
C ILE A 47 0.11 -1.35 3.60
N GLY A 48 0.88 -2.08 4.41
CA GLY A 48 2.06 -2.75 3.91
C GLY A 48 2.22 -4.16 4.43
N CYS A 49 3.06 -4.91 3.76
CA CYS A 49 3.47 -6.26 4.16
C CYS A 49 4.97 -6.24 4.47
N ILE A 50 5.33 -6.71 5.67
CA ILE A 50 6.71 -6.76 6.13
C ILE A 50 7.19 -8.21 6.14
N GLU A 51 8.35 -8.46 5.53
CA GLU A 51 9.07 -9.72 5.71
C GLU A 51 9.86 -9.60 7.02
N CYS A 52 9.44 -10.35 8.04
CA CYS A 52 9.96 -10.17 9.38
C CYS A 52 11.43 -10.56 9.55
N LEU A 53 11.92 -11.50 8.74
CA LEU A 53 13.33 -11.91 8.83
C LEU A 53 14.28 -10.75 8.51
N ASP A 54 13.95 -9.95 7.51
CA ASP A 54 14.79 -8.85 7.05
C ASP A 54 14.26 -7.49 7.49
N ASP A 55 13.12 -7.47 8.16
CA ASP A 55 12.39 -6.23 8.49
C ASP A 55 12.17 -5.35 7.26
N LYS A 56 11.86 -5.98 6.14
CA LYS A 56 11.76 -5.32 4.84
C LYS A 56 10.32 -5.20 4.38
N LEU A 57 9.95 -4.02 3.88
CA LEU A 57 8.66 -3.82 3.22
C LEU A 57 8.70 -4.47 1.84
N VAL A 58 7.85 -5.47 1.63
CA VAL A 58 7.83 -6.27 0.39
C VAL A 58 6.56 -6.09 -0.42
N GLY A 59 5.58 -5.38 0.11
CA GLY A 59 4.36 -5.08 -0.62
C GLY A 59 3.55 -4.01 0.08
N GLY A 60 2.61 -3.43 -0.65
CA GLY A 60 1.73 -2.43 -0.07
C GLY A 60 0.66 -1.96 -1.03
N LEU A 61 -0.28 -1.19 -0.49
CA LEU A 61 -1.34 -0.55 -1.24
C LEU A 61 -1.86 0.65 -0.46
N MET A 62 -2.71 1.44 -1.10
CA MET A 62 -3.43 2.49 -0.38
C MET A 62 -4.93 2.34 -0.59
N LEU A 63 -5.70 2.81 0.39
CA LEU A 63 -7.15 2.86 0.35
C LEU A 63 -7.56 4.32 0.22
N VAL A 64 -8.26 4.62 -0.86
CA VAL A 64 -8.64 5.99 -1.21
C VAL A 64 -10.15 6.14 -1.05
N PRO A 65 -10.62 6.96 -0.09
CA PRO A 65 -12.06 7.20 0.06
C PRO A 65 -12.63 7.87 -1.20
N VAL A 66 -13.72 7.31 -1.71
CA VAL A 66 -14.45 7.89 -2.85
C VAL A 66 -15.65 8.67 -2.33
N ASP A 67 -16.37 8.10 -1.38
CA ASP A 67 -17.49 8.73 -0.68
C ASP A 67 -17.64 8.10 0.71
N ASN A 68 -18.74 8.38 1.42
CA ASN A 68 -18.92 7.88 2.78
C ASN A 68 -19.02 6.37 2.89
N ASP A 69 -19.42 5.69 1.82
CA ASP A 69 -19.62 4.23 1.82
C ASP A 69 -18.56 3.48 1.02
N THR A 70 -17.86 4.15 0.12
CA THR A 70 -17.00 3.52 -0.88
C THR A 70 -15.55 3.90 -0.67
N ILE A 71 -14.69 2.89 -0.64
CA ILE A 71 -13.25 3.09 -0.61
C ILE A 71 -12.62 2.23 -1.70
N ARG A 72 -11.60 2.76 -2.35
CA ARG A 72 -10.95 2.08 -3.47
C ARG A 72 -9.53 1.69 -3.12
N MET A 73 -9.16 0.45 -3.45
CA MET A 73 -7.77 0.02 -3.36
C MET A 73 -7.02 0.53 -4.58
N MET A 74 -5.91 1.19 -4.34
CA MET A 74 -5.09 1.74 -5.41
C MET A 74 -3.61 1.45 -5.18
N GLN A 75 -2.88 1.39 -6.28
CA GLN A 75 -1.43 1.24 -6.30
C GLN A 75 -0.94 0.03 -5.51
N VAL A 76 -1.58 -1.12 -5.76
CA VAL A 76 -1.13 -2.39 -5.19
C VAL A 76 0.22 -2.75 -5.81
N ALA A 77 1.24 -2.91 -4.98
CA ALA A 77 2.59 -3.21 -5.44
C ALA A 77 3.20 -4.31 -4.58
N VAL A 78 3.89 -5.26 -5.23
CA VAL A 78 4.63 -6.33 -4.56
C VAL A 78 6.02 -6.36 -5.17
N ASP A 79 7.05 -6.39 -4.31
CA ASP A 79 8.44 -6.50 -4.76
C ASP A 79 8.59 -7.71 -5.69
N THR A 80 9.29 -7.52 -6.81
CA THR A 80 9.45 -8.55 -7.85
C THR A 80 10.00 -9.86 -7.30
N LYS A 81 10.86 -9.79 -6.29
CA LYS A 81 11.45 -10.99 -5.67
C LYS A 81 10.43 -11.82 -4.90
N TYR A 82 9.29 -11.24 -4.57
CA TYR A 82 8.27 -11.86 -3.73
C TYR A 82 6.96 -12.09 -4.47
N GLN A 83 6.90 -11.78 -5.75
CA GLN A 83 5.70 -12.03 -6.55
C GLN A 83 5.46 -13.53 -6.70
N GLY A 84 4.19 -13.92 -6.78
CA GLY A 84 3.81 -15.32 -6.88
C GLY A 84 3.71 -16.05 -5.55
N GLU A 85 3.90 -15.35 -4.41
CA GLU A 85 3.84 -15.96 -3.08
C GLU A 85 2.56 -15.64 -2.31
N GLY A 86 1.59 -15.02 -2.97
CA GLY A 86 0.29 -14.72 -2.34
C GLY A 86 0.25 -13.42 -1.55
N ILE A 87 1.29 -12.60 -1.59
CA ILE A 87 1.35 -11.34 -0.84
C ILE A 87 0.26 -10.37 -1.31
N GLY A 88 0.06 -10.23 -2.63
CA GLY A 88 -0.99 -9.35 -3.16
C GLY A 88 -2.37 -9.73 -2.66
N ARG A 89 -2.67 -11.03 -2.68
CA ARG A 89 -3.94 -11.56 -2.17
C ARG A 89 -4.11 -11.25 -0.68
N ASP A 90 -3.06 -11.47 0.10
CA ASP A 90 -3.11 -11.24 1.55
C ASP A 90 -3.27 -9.75 1.86
N LEU A 91 -2.63 -8.87 1.10
CA LEU A 91 -2.79 -7.43 1.21
C LEU A 91 -4.24 -7.03 0.95
N VAL A 92 -4.85 -7.55 -0.11
CA VAL A 92 -6.24 -7.24 -0.45
C VAL A 92 -7.19 -7.69 0.67
N ARG A 93 -6.97 -8.88 1.22
CA ARG A 93 -7.79 -9.39 2.33
C ARG A 93 -7.67 -8.52 3.57
N TYR A 94 -6.45 -8.12 3.91
CA TYR A 94 -6.23 -7.24 5.05
C TYR A 94 -6.89 -5.87 4.80
N ALA A 95 -6.76 -5.34 3.59
CA ALA A 95 -7.35 -4.07 3.22
C ALA A 95 -8.88 -4.10 3.32
N GLU A 96 -9.51 -5.19 2.92
CA GLU A 96 -10.95 -5.33 3.05
C GLU A 96 -11.39 -5.28 4.51
N LYS A 97 -10.65 -5.95 5.40
CA LYS A 97 -10.94 -5.91 6.85
C LYS A 97 -10.78 -4.50 7.40
N ARG A 98 -9.73 -3.80 7.00
CA ARG A 98 -9.48 -2.44 7.44
C ARG A 98 -10.54 -1.47 6.93
N ALA A 99 -10.99 -1.64 5.70
CA ALA A 99 -12.04 -0.82 5.13
C ALA A 99 -13.35 -0.99 5.89
N ARG A 100 -13.72 -2.23 6.20
CA ARG A 100 -14.93 -2.51 6.98
C ARG A 100 -14.83 -1.94 8.38
N ALA A 101 -13.66 -2.07 9.02
CA ALA A 101 -13.43 -1.52 10.37
C ALA A 101 -13.54 -0.01 10.38
N ALA A 102 -13.24 0.66 9.26
CA ALA A 102 -13.35 2.11 9.11
C ALA A 102 -14.76 2.56 8.68
N GLY A 103 -15.70 1.63 8.50
CA GLY A 103 -17.09 1.94 8.17
C GLY A 103 -17.45 1.93 6.70
N TYR A 104 -16.58 1.46 5.83
CA TYR A 104 -16.85 1.38 4.39
C TYR A 104 -17.47 0.03 4.04
N HIS A 105 -18.43 0.07 3.13
CA HIS A 105 -19.17 -1.14 2.71
C HIS A 105 -18.86 -1.56 1.28
N LYS A 106 -18.10 -0.75 0.55
CA LYS A 106 -17.79 -1.02 -0.85
C LYS A 106 -16.32 -0.78 -1.15
#